data_1e6233f73116fb4fa1ffc9619e6cee2b
#
_entry.id   1e6233f73116fb4fa1ffc9619e6cee2b
#
_cell.length_a   1.000
_cell.length_b   1.000
_cell.length_c   1.000
_cell.angle_alpha   90.00
_cell.angle_beta   90.00
_cell.angle_gamma   90.00
#
_symmetry.space_group_name_H-M   'P 1'
#
loop_
_entity.id
_entity.type
_entity.pdbx_description
1 polymer ?
#
loop_
_entity_poly.entity_id
_entity_poly.type
_entity_poly.pdbx_seq_one_letter_code
_entity_poly.pdbx_strand_id
1 'polypeptide(L)'
;SGGEQKRLVLEALLRGPEEVLLLDEPDNYLDVPGKKWLEEQLNQTKKTVLYVSHDRELLANTAKQIVTLELGHAGNSVWIHGGGFVTHAQARKDRFARLEELRRRWDEEHQKIKDLVQMLKVKAKFNDGLASRYQAAQTRLRKFEEIGPPQEIPIEQNVKMRLKGGRTGKRAVVCEELSLTGLVAPFDLEIWFGERIGVLGANGSGKSHFLRLLAAGGTDPELEHLPISDVTIDPVTHEGKAKLGARIRPGWFAQTHHHPELVGRTLIEILHRGDEHRNGMQQEQSARALDRYGLAGASEQKFESLSGGQQARFQILLLELSGATLLLLDEPTDNLDLESAEALERALDAFEGTVLAVTHDRWFSRTMDRFIVFGGDSTVRESDEPVWDEKRAKR
;
A
#
# COMPACT_ATOMS: atom_id res chain seq x y z
N SER A 1 -13.33 22.42 0.45
CA SER A 1 -12.90 21.03 0.15
C SER A 1 -12.64 20.28 1.45
N GLY A 2 -12.65 18.94 1.40
CA GLY A 2 -12.37 18.10 2.57
C GLY A 2 -11.03 18.43 3.24
N GLY A 3 -10.00 18.70 2.45
CA GLY A 3 -8.67 19.10 2.95
C GLY A 3 -8.67 20.45 3.69
N GLU A 4 -9.45 21.43 3.24
CA GLU A 4 -9.57 22.73 3.93
C GLU A 4 -10.30 22.58 5.26
N GLN A 5 -11.35 21.77 5.31
CA GLN A 5 -12.07 21.47 6.55
C GLN A 5 -11.16 20.77 7.55
N LYS A 6 -10.40 19.76 7.10
CA LYS A 6 -9.47 19.01 7.96
C LYS A 6 -8.36 19.94 8.51
N ARG A 7 -7.80 20.80 7.66
CA ARG A 7 -6.80 21.79 8.08
C ARG A 7 -7.33 22.72 9.15
N LEU A 8 -8.57 23.22 9.00
CA LEU A 8 -9.20 24.09 9.99
C LEU A 8 -9.35 23.40 11.35
N VAL A 9 -9.81 22.12 11.35
CA VAL A 9 -9.97 21.33 12.57
C VAL A 9 -8.60 21.09 13.23
N LEU A 10 -7.58 20.72 12.47
CA LEU A 10 -6.22 20.51 12.97
C LEU A 10 -5.65 21.78 13.58
N GLU A 11 -5.85 22.93 12.93
CA GLU A 11 -5.40 24.22 13.46
C GLU A 11 -6.09 24.58 14.78
N ALA A 12 -7.40 24.32 14.88
CA ALA A 12 -8.15 24.51 16.13
C ALA A 12 -7.63 23.62 17.27
N LEU A 13 -7.37 22.34 17.02
CA LEU A 13 -6.81 21.42 18.00
C LEU A 13 -5.39 21.80 18.44
N LEU A 14 -4.55 22.21 17.49
CA LEU A 14 -3.17 22.62 17.79
C LEU A 14 -3.11 23.89 18.63
N ARG A 15 -4.07 24.81 18.47
CA ARG A 15 -4.19 26.06 19.25
C ARG A 15 -5.05 25.93 20.51
N GLY A 16 -5.77 24.82 20.67
CA GLY A 16 -6.62 24.55 21.85
C GLY A 16 -5.84 24.47 23.17
N PRO A 17 -6.52 24.39 24.31
CA PRO A 17 -5.87 24.33 25.62
C PRO A 17 -5.31 22.94 25.98
N GLU A 18 -5.60 21.91 25.22
CA GLU A 18 -5.22 20.52 25.50
C GLU A 18 -3.69 20.37 25.45
N GLU A 19 -3.11 19.63 26.40
CA GLU A 19 -1.68 19.33 26.46
C GLU A 19 -1.29 18.09 25.64
N VAL A 20 -2.27 17.21 25.40
CA VAL A 20 -2.09 15.94 24.67
C VAL A 20 -3.08 15.89 23.51
N LEU A 21 -2.58 15.58 22.32
CA LEU A 21 -3.40 15.39 21.12
C LEU A 21 -3.30 13.95 20.64
N LEU A 22 -4.46 13.35 20.32
CA LEU A 22 -4.56 12.06 19.66
C LEU A 22 -5.14 12.30 18.26
N LEU A 23 -4.36 11.99 17.24
CA LEU A 23 -4.74 12.25 15.85
C LEU A 23 -4.72 10.94 15.06
N ASP A 24 -5.84 10.65 14.38
CA ASP A 24 -5.96 9.49 13.52
C ASP A 24 -5.89 9.94 12.05
N GLU A 25 -4.84 9.50 11.36
CA GLU A 25 -4.53 9.85 9.97
C GLU A 25 -4.72 11.34 9.66
N PRO A 26 -3.98 12.24 10.36
CA PRO A 26 -4.15 13.68 10.20
C PRO A 26 -3.76 14.20 8.82
N ASP A 27 -2.98 13.46 8.07
CA ASP A 27 -2.48 13.77 6.73
C ASP A 27 -3.47 13.41 5.61
N ASN A 28 -4.46 12.57 5.86
CA ASN A 28 -5.46 12.17 4.85
C ASN A 28 -6.22 13.39 4.33
N TYR A 29 -6.46 13.41 3.01
CA TYR A 29 -7.11 14.50 2.25
C TYR A 29 -6.31 15.80 2.17
N LEU A 30 -5.11 15.86 2.75
CA LEU A 30 -4.22 17.00 2.58
C LEU A 30 -3.38 16.85 1.30
N ASP A 31 -3.33 17.90 0.51
CA ASP A 31 -2.34 18.01 -0.55
C ASP A 31 -0.93 18.24 0.03
N VAL A 32 0.10 18.13 -0.79
CA VAL A 32 1.49 18.21 -0.30
C VAL A 32 1.81 19.52 0.44
N PRO A 33 1.35 20.71 -0.01
CA PRO A 33 1.46 21.92 0.79
C PRO A 33 0.78 21.84 2.16
N GLY A 34 -0.38 21.16 2.23
CA GLY A 34 -1.08 20.89 3.49
C GLY A 34 -0.31 19.93 4.42
N LYS A 35 0.30 18.89 3.87
CA LYS A 35 1.16 17.96 4.61
C LYS A 35 2.41 18.65 5.14
N LYS A 36 3.10 19.46 4.35
CA LYS A 36 4.24 20.28 4.79
C LYS A 36 3.85 21.24 5.92
N TRP A 37 2.70 21.92 5.80
CA TRP A 37 2.18 22.75 6.87
C TRP A 37 1.95 21.93 8.16
N LEU A 38 1.36 20.73 8.07
CA LEU A 38 1.15 19.87 9.23
C LEU A 38 2.47 19.49 9.89
N GLU A 39 3.49 19.11 9.10
CA GLU A 39 4.84 18.81 9.61
C GLU A 39 5.44 19.98 10.40
N GLU A 40 5.34 21.21 9.86
CA GLU A 40 5.80 22.41 10.54
C GLU A 40 5.08 22.61 11.89
N GLN A 41 3.75 22.45 11.91
CA GLN A 41 2.96 22.61 13.12
C GLN A 41 3.30 21.53 14.17
N LEU A 42 3.46 20.27 13.76
CA LEU A 42 3.84 19.17 14.65
C LEU A 42 5.24 19.36 15.23
N ASN A 43 6.18 19.89 14.46
CA ASN A 43 7.54 20.18 14.93
C ASN A 43 7.62 21.40 15.86
N GLN A 44 6.72 22.37 15.71
CA GLN A 44 6.71 23.61 16.51
C GLN A 44 5.92 23.48 17.81
N THR A 45 4.95 22.55 17.86
CA THR A 45 4.10 22.43 19.05
C THR A 45 4.88 21.92 20.27
N LYS A 46 4.52 22.45 21.45
CA LYS A 46 5.01 21.98 22.73
C LYS A 46 4.15 20.86 23.35
N LYS A 47 3.04 20.53 22.71
CA LYS A 47 2.11 19.49 23.16
C LYS A 47 2.69 18.10 22.94
N THR A 48 2.23 17.15 23.71
CA THR A 48 2.46 15.73 23.41
C THR A 48 1.49 15.30 22.33
N VAL A 49 2.00 14.83 21.20
CA VAL A 49 1.15 14.37 20.09
C VAL A 49 1.40 12.89 19.84
N LEU A 50 0.34 12.10 19.90
CA LEU A 50 0.30 10.72 19.42
C LEU A 50 -0.58 10.69 18.18
N TYR A 51 -0.02 10.23 17.05
CA TYR A 51 -0.78 10.15 15.82
C TYR A 51 -0.55 8.82 15.09
N VAL A 52 -1.56 8.37 14.36
CA VAL A 52 -1.48 7.25 13.42
C VAL A 52 -1.35 7.84 12.02
N SER A 53 -0.40 7.35 11.23
CA SER A 53 -0.23 7.76 9.83
C SER A 53 0.46 6.67 9.03
N HIS A 54 0.13 6.61 7.75
CA HIS A 54 0.82 5.82 6.73
C HIS A 54 1.74 6.67 5.85
N ASP A 55 1.78 8.00 6.03
CA ASP A 55 2.67 8.89 5.30
C ASP A 55 4.11 8.80 5.84
N ARG A 56 4.96 8.13 5.08
CA ARG A 56 6.37 7.88 5.45
C ARG A 56 7.18 9.16 5.60
N GLU A 57 6.87 10.18 4.81
CA GLU A 57 7.55 11.47 4.88
C GLU A 57 7.15 12.24 6.15
N LEU A 58 5.86 12.26 6.48
CA LEU A 58 5.38 12.84 7.74
C LEU A 58 6.02 12.15 8.95
N LEU A 59 6.03 10.81 8.96
CA LEU A 59 6.67 10.02 10.03
C LEU A 59 8.17 10.32 10.12
N ALA A 60 8.88 10.39 8.98
CA ALA A 60 10.32 10.66 8.95
C ALA A 60 10.67 12.06 9.46
N ASN A 61 9.82 13.06 9.14
CA ASN A 61 10.11 14.46 9.45
C ASN A 61 9.64 14.89 10.85
N THR A 62 8.71 14.17 11.48
CA THR A 62 8.09 14.62 12.74
C THR A 62 8.14 13.62 13.88
N ALA A 63 8.14 12.30 13.60
CA ALA A 63 8.08 11.30 14.65
C ALA A 63 9.43 11.09 15.34
N LYS A 64 9.47 11.33 16.64
CA LYS A 64 10.66 11.06 17.50
C LYS A 64 10.72 9.62 17.96
N GLN A 65 9.57 8.97 18.10
CA GLN A 65 9.41 7.57 18.49
C GLN A 65 8.34 6.93 17.62
N ILE A 66 8.52 5.67 17.29
CA ILE A 66 7.55 4.87 16.55
C ILE A 66 7.00 3.78 17.47
N VAL A 67 5.68 3.74 17.59
CA VAL A 67 4.95 2.68 18.31
C VAL A 67 4.33 1.76 17.26
N THR A 68 4.76 0.50 17.23
CA THR A 68 4.25 -0.50 16.31
C THR A 68 3.34 -1.47 17.06
N LEU A 69 2.11 -1.63 16.57
CA LEU A 69 1.21 -2.70 17.02
C LEU A 69 1.51 -3.94 16.19
N GLU A 70 1.93 -5.00 16.84
CA GLU A 70 2.36 -6.23 16.20
C GLU A 70 1.36 -7.36 16.45
N LEU A 71 1.03 -8.09 15.40
CA LEU A 71 0.19 -9.28 15.49
C LEU A 71 1.02 -10.47 15.98
N GLY A 72 0.48 -11.26 16.89
CA GLY A 72 1.07 -12.52 17.35
C GLY A 72 0.02 -13.61 17.52
N HIS A 73 0.42 -14.88 17.46
CA HIS A 73 -0.49 -16.01 17.67
C HIS A 73 -1.06 -16.06 19.10
N ALA A 74 -0.27 -15.63 20.07
CA ALA A 74 -0.68 -15.55 21.47
C ALA A 74 -1.39 -14.23 21.84
N GLY A 75 -1.52 -13.30 20.90
CA GLY A 75 -2.10 -11.98 21.09
C GLY A 75 -1.22 -10.86 20.55
N ASN A 76 -1.79 -9.66 20.45
CA ASN A 76 -1.09 -8.50 19.93
C ASN A 76 -0.07 -7.98 20.93
N SER A 77 1.05 -7.50 20.44
CA SER A 77 2.11 -6.88 21.23
C SER A 77 2.41 -5.46 20.77
N VAL A 78 3.09 -4.70 21.59
CA VAL A 78 3.52 -3.34 21.30
C VAL A 78 5.03 -3.28 21.30
N TRP A 79 5.60 -2.70 20.25
CA TRP A 79 7.01 -2.40 20.18
C TRP A 79 7.23 -0.90 20.01
N ILE A 80 8.13 -0.33 20.83
CA ILE A 80 8.47 1.09 20.79
C ILE A 80 9.91 1.22 20.30
N HIS A 81 10.09 1.96 19.20
CA HIS A 81 11.38 2.32 18.66
C HIS A 81 11.68 3.80 18.92
N GLY A 82 12.78 4.08 19.62
CA GLY A 82 13.17 5.44 20.03
C GLY A 82 13.96 6.25 19.01
N GLY A 83 14.23 5.70 17.81
CA GLY A 83 15.13 6.29 16.83
C GLY A 83 14.44 7.03 15.66
N GLY A 84 13.13 7.27 15.73
CA GLY A 84 12.35 7.85 14.63
C GLY A 84 12.15 6.87 13.46
N PHE A 85 11.43 7.33 12.42
CA PHE A 85 10.99 6.46 11.32
C PHE A 85 12.14 5.98 10.43
N VAL A 86 13.13 6.82 10.16
CA VAL A 86 14.25 6.51 9.23
C VAL A 86 15.02 5.25 9.66
N THR A 87 15.18 5.04 10.96
CA THR A 87 15.90 3.88 11.52
C THR A 87 14.99 2.71 11.87
N HIS A 88 13.67 2.91 11.83
CA HIS A 88 12.68 1.91 12.27
C HIS A 88 12.76 0.60 11.49
N ALA A 89 12.82 0.66 10.16
CA ALA A 89 12.85 -0.53 9.31
C ALA A 89 14.07 -1.42 9.59
N GLN A 90 15.27 -0.82 9.74
CA GLN A 90 16.48 -1.57 10.08
C GLN A 90 16.41 -2.14 11.49
N ALA A 91 15.99 -1.34 12.46
CA ALA A 91 15.83 -1.79 13.84
C ALA A 91 14.82 -2.93 13.98
N ARG A 92 13.74 -2.92 13.19
CA ARG A 92 12.76 -4.01 13.13
C ARG A 92 13.39 -5.30 12.60
N LYS A 93 14.16 -5.23 11.51
CA LYS A 93 14.88 -6.39 10.95
C LYS A 93 15.87 -6.98 11.95
N ASP A 94 16.67 -6.15 12.60
CA ASP A 94 17.65 -6.57 13.60
C ASP A 94 16.98 -7.22 14.82
N ARG A 95 15.84 -6.67 15.24
CA ARG A 95 15.04 -7.25 16.31
C ARG A 95 14.48 -8.61 15.94
N PHE A 96 13.93 -8.78 14.74
CA PHE A 96 13.39 -10.06 14.28
C PHE A 96 14.48 -11.12 14.17
N ALA A 97 15.62 -10.80 13.56
CA ALA A 97 16.76 -11.69 13.51
C ALA A 97 17.22 -12.13 14.92
N ARG A 98 17.19 -11.20 15.89
CA ARG A 98 17.51 -11.51 17.30
C ARG A 98 16.47 -12.43 17.95
N LEU A 99 15.19 -12.21 17.70
CA LEU A 99 14.12 -13.09 18.21
C LEU A 99 14.20 -14.49 17.61
N GLU A 100 14.47 -14.62 16.31
CA GLU A 100 14.70 -15.89 15.63
C GLU A 100 15.89 -16.65 16.23
N GLU A 101 17.01 -15.98 16.45
CA GLU A 101 18.18 -16.58 17.06
C GLU A 101 17.92 -17.04 18.50
N LEU A 102 17.21 -16.24 19.31
CA LEU A 102 16.81 -16.62 20.67
C LEU A 102 15.88 -17.84 20.65
N ARG A 103 14.92 -17.87 19.73
CA ARG A 103 13.99 -18.99 19.56
C ARG A 103 14.74 -20.26 19.15
N ARG A 104 15.62 -20.17 18.17
CA ARG A 104 16.44 -21.29 17.71
C ARG A 104 17.28 -21.87 18.87
N ARG A 105 17.96 -21.03 19.65
CA ARG A 105 18.75 -21.47 20.82
C ARG A 105 17.89 -22.15 21.87
N TRP A 106 16.71 -21.62 22.13
CA TRP A 106 15.76 -22.21 23.06
C TRP A 106 15.28 -23.59 22.59
N ASP A 107 14.91 -23.72 21.32
CA ASP A 107 14.46 -24.98 20.73
C ASP A 107 15.58 -26.04 20.73
N GLU A 108 16.82 -25.66 20.42
CA GLU A 108 17.98 -26.54 20.48
C GLU A 108 18.25 -27.06 21.90
N GLU A 109 18.23 -26.17 22.90
CA GLU A 109 18.46 -26.58 24.29
C GLU A 109 17.29 -27.40 24.83
N HIS A 110 16.05 -27.05 24.50
CA HIS A 110 14.87 -27.82 24.86
C HIS A 110 14.95 -29.23 24.29
N GLN A 111 15.34 -29.38 23.03
CA GLN A 111 15.50 -30.70 22.39
C GLN A 111 16.62 -31.51 23.07
N LYS A 112 17.78 -30.92 23.39
CA LYS A 112 18.86 -31.58 24.12
C LYS A 112 18.39 -32.10 25.46
N ILE A 113 17.64 -31.32 26.23
CA ILE A 113 17.11 -31.73 27.52
C ILE A 113 16.09 -32.88 27.36
N LYS A 114 15.19 -32.80 26.36
CA LYS A 114 14.24 -33.86 26.06
C LYS A 114 14.93 -35.17 25.69
N ASP A 115 15.94 -35.11 24.83
CA ASP A 115 16.71 -36.28 24.41
C ASP A 115 17.44 -36.92 25.62
N LEU A 116 18.01 -36.10 26.49
CA LEU A 116 18.62 -36.56 27.71
C LEU A 116 17.61 -37.29 28.61
N VAL A 117 16.44 -36.69 28.83
CA VAL A 117 15.36 -37.31 29.63
C VAL A 117 14.93 -38.64 29.02
N GLN A 118 14.76 -38.69 27.71
CA GLN A 118 14.34 -39.93 26.98
C GLN A 118 15.42 -40.99 27.07
N MET A 119 16.69 -40.65 26.88
CA MET A 119 17.83 -41.58 27.03
C MET A 119 17.91 -42.15 28.45
N LEU A 120 17.80 -41.28 29.46
CA LEU A 120 17.83 -41.72 30.86
C LEU A 120 16.62 -42.59 31.24
N LYS A 121 15.43 -42.28 30.71
CA LYS A 121 14.20 -43.06 30.90
C LYS A 121 14.39 -44.50 30.46
N VAL A 122 15.01 -44.72 29.27
CA VAL A 122 15.29 -46.04 28.76
C VAL A 122 16.32 -46.78 29.60
N LYS A 123 17.44 -46.09 29.93
CA LYS A 123 18.54 -46.68 30.71
C LYS A 123 18.16 -46.99 32.19
N ALA A 124 17.33 -46.15 32.82
CA ALA A 124 16.87 -46.35 34.21
C ALA A 124 15.96 -47.58 34.37
N LYS A 125 15.36 -48.13 33.30
CA LYS A 125 14.63 -49.41 33.36
C LYS A 125 15.52 -50.61 33.69
N PHE A 126 16.82 -50.50 33.41
CA PHE A 126 17.78 -51.62 33.53
C PHE A 126 18.86 -51.33 34.57
N ASN A 127 18.82 -50.14 35.25
CA ASN A 127 19.85 -49.77 36.25
C ASN A 127 19.27 -48.77 37.28
N ASP A 128 19.04 -49.22 38.50
CA ASP A 128 18.46 -48.45 39.60
C ASP A 128 19.30 -47.20 39.98
N GLY A 129 20.63 -47.26 39.77
CA GLY A 129 21.51 -46.10 40.01
C GLY A 129 21.27 -44.92 39.08
N LEU A 130 20.52 -45.10 37.96
CA LEU A 130 20.17 -44.06 37.03
C LEU A 130 18.80 -43.40 37.33
N ALA A 131 18.00 -43.97 38.21
CA ALA A 131 16.67 -43.42 38.54
C ALA A 131 16.76 -41.99 39.12
N SER A 132 17.71 -41.72 40.00
CA SER A 132 17.94 -40.38 40.54
C SER A 132 18.36 -39.36 39.47
N ARG A 133 19.22 -39.78 38.51
CA ARG A 133 19.61 -38.94 37.35
C ARG A 133 18.44 -38.65 36.42
N TYR A 134 17.58 -39.61 36.20
CA TYR A 134 16.36 -39.44 35.42
C TYR A 134 15.43 -38.39 36.07
N GLN A 135 15.17 -38.53 37.38
CA GLN A 135 14.36 -37.54 38.11
C GLN A 135 14.95 -36.12 38.07
N ALA A 136 16.27 -36.01 38.22
CA ALA A 136 16.96 -34.71 38.08
C ALA A 136 16.81 -34.12 36.69
N ALA A 137 16.93 -34.93 35.62
CA ALA A 137 16.73 -34.48 34.25
C ALA A 137 15.28 -34.08 33.99
N GLN A 138 14.29 -34.81 34.48
CA GLN A 138 12.87 -34.41 34.42
C GLN A 138 12.63 -33.09 35.15
N THR A 139 13.20 -32.87 36.30
CA THR A 139 13.10 -31.61 37.06
C THR A 139 13.71 -30.45 36.26
N ARG A 140 14.85 -30.69 35.60
CA ARG A 140 15.49 -29.70 34.73
C ARG A 140 14.59 -29.35 33.54
N LEU A 141 13.99 -30.37 32.88
CA LEU A 141 13.06 -30.14 31.77
C LEU A 141 11.88 -29.30 32.22
N ARG A 142 11.22 -29.71 33.32
CA ARG A 142 10.07 -28.97 33.84
C ARG A 142 10.41 -27.51 34.16
N LYS A 143 11.53 -27.24 34.83
CA LYS A 143 11.99 -25.87 35.15
C LYS A 143 12.27 -25.07 33.88
N PHE A 144 12.82 -25.69 32.84
CA PHE A 144 13.08 -25.05 31.56
C PHE A 144 11.79 -24.71 30.85
N GLU A 145 10.79 -25.62 30.88
CA GLU A 145 9.45 -25.40 30.29
C GLU A 145 8.62 -24.38 31.10
N GLU A 146 8.80 -24.29 32.41
CA GLU A 146 8.19 -23.27 33.29
C GLU A 146 8.66 -21.85 32.95
N ILE A 147 9.93 -21.68 32.59
CA ILE A 147 10.46 -20.40 32.11
C ILE A 147 9.84 -20.02 30.78
N GLY A 148 9.51 -21.03 29.94
CA GLY A 148 8.88 -20.88 28.65
C GLY A 148 9.82 -20.41 27.54
N PRO A 149 9.32 -20.39 26.30
CA PRO A 149 10.07 -19.89 25.14
C PRO A 149 10.23 -18.36 25.21
N PRO A 150 11.23 -17.80 24.51
CA PRO A 150 11.38 -16.35 24.39
C PRO A 150 10.15 -15.75 23.69
N GLN A 151 10.08 -14.42 23.69
CA GLN A 151 9.01 -13.68 23.01
C GLN A 151 8.80 -14.23 21.60
N GLU A 152 7.53 -14.41 21.24
CA GLU A 152 7.13 -14.88 19.92
C GLU A 152 7.54 -13.86 18.84
N ILE A 153 7.91 -14.36 17.66
CA ILE A 153 8.20 -13.52 16.52
C ILE A 153 6.86 -12.99 15.98
N PRO A 154 6.72 -11.67 15.84
CA PRO A 154 5.48 -11.11 15.29
C PRO A 154 5.18 -11.63 13.89
N ILE A 155 3.89 -11.74 13.58
CA ILE A 155 3.43 -12.16 12.25
C ILE A 155 3.63 -11.01 11.28
N GLU A 156 4.46 -11.20 10.26
CA GLU A 156 4.60 -10.25 9.16
C GLU A 156 3.50 -10.46 8.11
N GLN A 157 2.93 -9.36 7.65
CA GLN A 157 2.07 -9.40 6.47
C GLN A 157 2.97 -9.50 5.23
N ASN A 158 3.10 -10.68 4.66
CA ASN A 158 3.96 -10.90 3.49
C ASN A 158 3.15 -10.70 2.20
N VAL A 159 2.82 -9.44 1.88
CA VAL A 159 2.10 -9.09 0.65
C VAL A 159 3.05 -9.17 -0.55
N LYS A 160 2.67 -9.96 -1.56
CA LYS A 160 3.45 -10.18 -2.79
C LYS A 160 2.61 -9.83 -4.01
N MET A 161 2.74 -8.63 -4.51
CA MET A 161 2.10 -8.15 -5.73
C MET A 161 2.94 -8.52 -6.95
N ARG A 162 2.30 -8.86 -8.08
CA ARG A 162 2.98 -9.33 -9.30
C ARG A 162 2.35 -8.69 -10.54
N LEU A 163 2.61 -7.42 -10.75
CA LEU A 163 2.19 -6.73 -11.97
C LEU A 163 3.16 -7.11 -13.10
N LYS A 164 2.65 -7.70 -14.19
CA LYS A 164 3.52 -8.20 -15.27
C LYS A 164 3.63 -7.24 -16.44
N GLY A 165 2.53 -6.60 -16.83
CA GLY A 165 2.49 -5.79 -18.02
C GLY A 165 2.67 -6.59 -19.33
N GLY A 166 3.14 -5.91 -20.36
CA GLY A 166 3.41 -6.49 -21.68
C GLY A 166 3.83 -5.45 -22.70
N ARG A 167 4.52 -5.88 -23.74
CA ARG A 167 5.06 -4.98 -24.77
C ARG A 167 3.95 -4.40 -25.64
N THR A 168 3.94 -3.08 -25.79
CA THR A 168 3.02 -2.30 -26.63
C THR A 168 3.74 -1.59 -27.78
N GLY A 169 3.05 -0.69 -28.47
CA GLY A 169 3.67 0.26 -29.39
C GLY A 169 4.66 1.18 -28.66
N LYS A 170 5.49 1.90 -29.42
CA LYS A 170 6.48 2.82 -28.82
C LYS A 170 5.83 3.98 -28.06
N ARG A 171 4.76 4.57 -28.60
CA ARG A 171 3.97 5.59 -27.93
C ARG A 171 2.83 4.93 -27.17
N ALA A 172 2.73 5.20 -25.89
CA ALA A 172 1.65 4.70 -25.06
C ALA A 172 0.42 5.63 -25.12
N VAL A 173 0.65 6.94 -25.02
CA VAL A 173 -0.41 7.95 -25.09
C VAL A 173 0.08 9.13 -25.91
N VAL A 174 -0.80 9.72 -26.73
CA VAL A 174 -0.56 10.96 -27.47
C VAL A 174 -1.75 11.88 -27.27
N CYS A 175 -1.51 13.06 -26.73
CA CYS A 175 -2.51 14.14 -26.61
C CYS A 175 -2.16 15.26 -27.59
N GLU A 176 -3.15 15.70 -28.39
CA GLU A 176 -3.04 16.81 -29.35
C GLU A 176 -4.08 17.86 -29.00
N GLU A 177 -3.63 19.05 -28.61
CA GLU A 177 -4.47 20.17 -28.16
C GLU A 177 -5.57 19.74 -27.16
N LEU A 178 -5.26 18.75 -26.31
CA LEU A 178 -6.22 18.23 -25.35
C LEU A 178 -6.55 19.27 -24.28
N SER A 179 -7.83 19.57 -24.10
CA SER A 179 -8.33 20.36 -22.99
C SER A 179 -9.40 19.62 -22.20
N LEU A 180 -9.46 19.85 -20.90
CA LEU A 180 -10.53 19.35 -20.04
C LEU A 180 -11.42 20.55 -19.69
N THR A 181 -12.67 20.52 -20.18
CA THR A 181 -13.57 21.68 -20.14
C THR A 181 -13.71 22.27 -18.73
N GLY A 182 -13.34 23.53 -18.59
CA GLY A 182 -13.40 24.28 -17.33
C GLY A 182 -12.31 23.92 -16.29
N LEU A 183 -11.38 23.02 -16.61
CA LEU A 183 -10.32 22.58 -15.71
C LEU A 183 -8.92 22.86 -16.27
N VAL A 184 -8.66 22.47 -17.52
CA VAL A 184 -7.33 22.49 -18.13
C VAL A 184 -7.38 23.12 -19.51
N ALA A 185 -6.47 24.05 -19.77
CA ALA A 185 -6.26 24.66 -21.09
C ALA A 185 -5.66 23.63 -22.08
N PRO A 186 -5.78 23.86 -23.41
CA PRO A 186 -5.20 22.96 -24.40
C PRO A 186 -3.71 22.70 -24.19
N PHE A 187 -3.31 21.43 -24.29
CA PHE A 187 -1.92 20.99 -24.16
C PHE A 187 -1.62 19.80 -25.06
N ASP A 188 -0.36 19.66 -25.42
CA ASP A 188 0.21 18.52 -26.12
C ASP A 188 1.02 17.68 -25.14
N LEU A 189 0.96 16.35 -25.30
CA LEU A 189 1.70 15.42 -24.44
C LEU A 189 1.98 14.13 -25.18
N GLU A 190 3.22 13.62 -25.07
CA GLU A 190 3.57 12.28 -25.51
C GLU A 190 4.07 11.45 -24.34
N ILE A 191 3.55 10.22 -24.22
CA ILE A 191 3.97 9.24 -23.21
C ILE A 191 4.49 8.01 -23.95
N TRP A 192 5.67 7.57 -23.57
CA TRP A 192 6.34 6.45 -24.21
C TRP A 192 6.15 5.15 -23.44
N PHE A 193 6.30 4.04 -24.14
CA PHE A 193 6.26 2.71 -23.54
C PHE A 193 7.34 2.56 -22.46
N GLY A 194 6.95 2.06 -21.31
CA GLY A 194 7.84 1.79 -20.18
C GLY A 194 8.08 2.97 -19.25
N GLU A 195 7.56 4.17 -19.57
CA GLU A 195 7.68 5.32 -18.67
C GLU A 195 6.79 5.17 -17.43
N ARG A 196 7.29 5.63 -16.30
CA ARG A 196 6.56 5.80 -15.05
C ARG A 196 6.40 7.28 -14.77
N ILE A 197 5.18 7.76 -14.85
CA ILE A 197 4.88 9.18 -14.83
C ILE A 197 4.03 9.53 -13.61
N GLY A 198 4.52 10.47 -12.79
CA GLY A 198 3.76 11.09 -11.73
C GLY A 198 2.90 12.25 -12.26
N VAL A 199 1.60 12.21 -11.98
CA VAL A 199 0.67 13.29 -12.31
C VAL A 199 0.42 14.12 -11.06
N LEU A 200 0.97 15.32 -11.03
CA LEU A 200 0.99 16.20 -9.85
C LEU A 200 0.11 17.43 -10.05
N GLY A 201 -0.24 18.11 -8.96
CA GLY A 201 -1.02 19.35 -8.98
C GLY A 201 -1.99 19.44 -7.80
N ALA A 202 -2.56 20.60 -7.59
CA ALA A 202 -3.52 20.85 -6.51
C ALA A 202 -4.80 20.00 -6.65
N ASN A 203 -5.52 19.82 -5.55
CA ASN A 203 -6.83 19.16 -5.58
C ASN A 203 -7.82 19.95 -6.47
N GLY A 204 -8.52 19.23 -7.36
CA GLY A 204 -9.46 19.84 -8.30
C GLY A 204 -8.82 20.44 -9.56
N SER A 205 -7.53 20.20 -9.85
CA SER A 205 -6.85 20.67 -11.05
C SER A 205 -7.15 19.85 -12.32
N GLY A 206 -7.88 18.73 -12.22
CA GLY A 206 -8.25 17.90 -13.38
C GLY A 206 -7.48 16.57 -13.52
N LYS A 207 -6.55 16.25 -12.59
CA LYS A 207 -5.72 15.02 -12.63
C LYS A 207 -6.53 13.74 -12.80
N SER A 208 -7.51 13.51 -11.92
CA SER A 208 -8.38 12.33 -11.96
C SER A 208 -9.27 12.31 -13.22
N HIS A 209 -9.67 13.47 -13.74
CA HIS A 209 -10.41 13.55 -15.01
C HIS A 209 -9.53 13.13 -16.19
N PHE A 210 -8.26 13.53 -16.20
CA PHE A 210 -7.30 13.11 -17.21
C PHE A 210 -7.09 11.58 -17.18
N LEU A 211 -6.83 10.98 -16.00
CA LEU A 211 -6.72 9.53 -15.89
C LEU A 211 -8.01 8.82 -16.32
N ARG A 212 -9.16 9.36 -15.93
CA ARG A 212 -10.47 8.80 -16.30
C ARG A 212 -10.70 8.81 -17.81
N LEU A 213 -10.32 9.89 -18.49
CA LEU A 213 -10.41 9.97 -19.96
C LEU A 213 -9.54 8.88 -20.61
N LEU A 214 -8.31 8.68 -20.14
CA LEU A 214 -7.44 7.62 -20.66
C LEU A 214 -7.94 6.22 -20.31
N ALA A 215 -8.53 6.05 -19.12
CA ALA A 215 -9.13 4.78 -18.69
C ALA A 215 -10.34 4.39 -19.56
N ALA A 216 -11.07 5.37 -20.08
CA ALA A 216 -12.16 5.16 -21.05
C ALA A 216 -11.66 4.81 -22.47
N GLY A 217 -10.34 4.73 -22.69
CA GLY A 217 -9.75 4.46 -24.01
C GLY A 217 -9.34 5.71 -24.79
N GLY A 218 -9.36 6.88 -24.16
CA GLY A 218 -9.08 8.17 -24.80
C GLY A 218 -10.34 8.78 -25.46
N THR A 219 -10.12 9.60 -26.50
CA THR A 219 -11.21 10.33 -27.18
C THR A 219 -11.84 9.58 -28.35
N ASP A 220 -11.17 8.54 -28.86
CA ASP A 220 -11.63 7.70 -29.97
C ASP A 220 -11.17 6.26 -29.73
N PRO A 221 -11.83 5.54 -28.77
CA PRO A 221 -11.37 4.26 -28.32
C PRO A 221 -11.54 3.16 -29.39
N GLU A 222 -10.47 2.45 -29.69
CA GLU A 222 -10.51 1.17 -30.40
C GLU A 222 -10.95 0.04 -29.44
N LEU A 223 -11.40 -1.09 -29.98
CA LEU A 223 -11.86 -2.22 -29.15
C LEU A 223 -10.81 -2.71 -28.15
N GLU A 224 -9.54 -2.66 -28.53
CA GLU A 224 -8.42 -3.06 -27.64
C GLU A 224 -8.15 -2.07 -26.50
N HIS A 225 -8.67 -0.84 -26.60
CA HIS A 225 -8.51 0.24 -25.63
C HIS A 225 -9.66 0.33 -24.63
N LEU A 226 -10.72 -0.46 -24.81
CA LEU A 226 -11.83 -0.44 -23.87
C LEU A 226 -11.38 -0.93 -22.47
N PRO A 227 -11.98 -0.42 -21.40
CA PRO A 227 -11.65 -0.81 -20.03
C PRO A 227 -11.66 -2.31 -19.83
N ILE A 228 -10.66 -2.83 -19.12
CA ILE A 228 -10.47 -4.28 -18.90
C ILE A 228 -11.42 -4.84 -17.81
N SER A 229 -12.35 -4.08 -17.31
CA SER A 229 -13.28 -4.50 -16.25
C SER A 229 -14.66 -3.93 -16.47
N ASP A 230 -15.67 -4.52 -15.84
CA ASP A 230 -17.06 -4.02 -15.81
C ASP A 230 -17.18 -2.62 -15.15
N VAL A 231 -16.08 -1.87 -15.02
CA VAL A 231 -16.06 -0.56 -14.38
C VAL A 231 -16.77 0.45 -15.26
N THR A 232 -17.81 1.05 -14.73
CA THR A 232 -18.47 2.19 -15.37
C THR A 232 -17.63 3.44 -15.19
N ILE A 233 -17.11 3.98 -16.30
CA ILE A 233 -16.33 5.21 -16.32
C ILE A 233 -17.23 6.37 -16.73
N ASP A 234 -17.41 7.36 -15.85
CA ASP A 234 -18.17 8.56 -16.18
C ASP A 234 -17.49 9.34 -17.31
N PRO A 235 -18.21 9.78 -18.33
CA PRO A 235 -17.66 10.54 -19.44
C PRO A 235 -17.03 11.87 -18.95
N VAL A 236 -15.89 12.21 -19.56
CA VAL A 236 -15.17 13.46 -19.28
C VAL A 236 -15.37 14.43 -20.43
N THR A 237 -15.86 15.64 -20.15
CA THR A 237 -16.03 16.69 -21.15
C THR A 237 -14.66 17.25 -21.54
N HIS A 238 -14.34 17.18 -22.82
CA HIS A 238 -13.03 17.56 -23.36
C HIS A 238 -13.15 18.15 -24.77
N GLU A 239 -12.08 18.79 -25.23
CA GLU A 239 -11.79 19.15 -26.60
C GLU A 239 -10.41 18.67 -26.98
N GLY A 240 -10.08 18.60 -28.26
CA GLY A 240 -8.81 18.03 -28.72
C GLY A 240 -8.83 16.50 -28.77
N LYS A 241 -7.66 15.88 -28.76
CA LYS A 241 -7.52 14.43 -28.92
C LYS A 241 -6.61 13.81 -27.87
N ALA A 242 -6.99 12.65 -27.36
CA ALA A 242 -6.14 11.76 -26.57
C ALA A 242 -6.24 10.35 -27.17
N LYS A 243 -5.14 9.85 -27.73
CA LYS A 243 -5.08 8.53 -28.38
C LYS A 243 -4.18 7.59 -27.59
N LEU A 244 -4.64 6.37 -27.39
CA LEU A 244 -3.83 5.29 -26.88
C LEU A 244 -3.07 4.59 -28.02
N GLY A 245 -1.89 4.13 -27.74
CA GLY A 245 -1.05 3.41 -28.70
C GLY A 245 -1.54 1.97 -28.93
N ALA A 246 -1.05 1.35 -30.00
CA ALA A 246 -1.41 -0.02 -30.35
C ALA A 246 -1.06 -1.01 -29.22
N ARG A 247 -1.95 -1.94 -28.95
CA ARG A 247 -1.87 -2.95 -27.88
C ARG A 247 -1.84 -2.39 -26.47
N ILE A 248 -2.24 -1.13 -26.28
CA ILE A 248 -2.45 -0.57 -24.95
C ILE A 248 -3.74 -1.15 -24.39
N ARG A 249 -3.65 -1.69 -23.15
CA ARG A 249 -4.80 -2.12 -22.36
C ARG A 249 -4.79 -1.30 -21.08
N PRO A 250 -5.69 -0.32 -20.94
CA PRO A 250 -5.75 0.51 -19.75
C PRO A 250 -6.31 -0.29 -18.57
N GLY A 251 -5.55 -0.34 -17.48
CA GLY A 251 -6.01 -0.81 -16.18
C GLY A 251 -6.16 0.37 -15.24
N TRP A 252 -7.34 0.57 -14.68
CA TRP A 252 -7.61 1.73 -13.86
C TRP A 252 -7.83 1.35 -12.40
N PHE A 253 -7.08 2.02 -11.53
CA PHE A 253 -7.26 2.01 -10.09
C PHE A 253 -7.82 3.38 -9.67
N ALA A 254 -9.10 3.40 -9.32
CA ALA A 254 -9.80 4.62 -8.93
C ALA A 254 -9.62 4.91 -7.43
N GLN A 255 -9.51 6.18 -7.08
CA GLN A 255 -9.45 6.64 -5.69
C GLN A 255 -10.71 6.30 -4.88
N THR A 256 -11.85 6.15 -5.53
CA THR A 256 -13.12 5.97 -4.83
C THR A 256 -13.41 4.51 -4.52
N HIS A 257 -13.92 4.26 -3.30
CA HIS A 257 -14.46 2.96 -2.87
C HIS A 257 -15.76 2.56 -3.58
N HIS A 258 -16.16 3.28 -4.62
CA HIS A 258 -17.41 3.05 -5.34
C HIS A 258 -17.20 2.10 -6.50
N HIS A 259 -17.30 0.81 -6.20
CA HIS A 259 -17.23 -0.28 -7.17
C HIS A 259 -18.56 -1.04 -7.20
N PRO A 260 -19.61 -0.46 -7.84
CA PRO A 260 -20.94 -1.08 -7.87
C PRO A 260 -20.93 -2.47 -8.50
N GLU A 261 -19.98 -2.72 -9.42
CA GLU A 261 -19.76 -4.01 -10.06
C GLU A 261 -19.27 -5.11 -9.12
N LEU A 262 -18.64 -4.75 -7.98
CA LEU A 262 -18.12 -5.68 -6.99
C LEU A 262 -19.05 -5.88 -5.79
N VAL A 263 -20.01 -4.97 -5.58
CA VAL A 263 -20.93 -4.97 -4.44
C VAL A 263 -21.79 -6.24 -4.42
N GLY A 264 -22.00 -6.77 -3.22
CA GLY A 264 -22.86 -7.94 -2.97
C GLY A 264 -22.18 -9.28 -3.20
N ARG A 265 -20.94 -9.32 -3.69
CA ARG A 265 -20.17 -10.54 -4.00
C ARG A 265 -19.00 -10.74 -3.06
N THR A 266 -18.68 -12.00 -2.78
CA THR A 266 -17.46 -12.36 -2.03
C THR A 266 -16.23 -12.29 -2.93
N LEU A 267 -15.04 -12.18 -2.33
CA LEU A 267 -13.79 -12.11 -3.10
C LEU A 267 -13.61 -13.35 -3.97
N ILE A 268 -13.95 -14.51 -3.45
CA ILE A 268 -13.81 -15.77 -4.19
C ILE A 268 -14.81 -15.85 -5.35
N GLU A 269 -16.05 -15.38 -5.17
CA GLU A 269 -17.05 -15.31 -6.25
C GLU A 269 -16.61 -14.40 -7.39
N ILE A 270 -16.02 -13.22 -7.08
CA ILE A 270 -15.49 -12.29 -8.09
C ILE A 270 -14.37 -12.96 -8.89
N LEU A 271 -13.46 -13.68 -8.22
CA LEU A 271 -12.36 -14.35 -8.90
C LEU A 271 -12.82 -15.56 -9.73
N HIS A 272 -13.81 -16.32 -9.26
CA HIS A 272 -14.36 -17.49 -9.96
C HIS A 272 -15.16 -17.10 -11.20
N ARG A 273 -15.95 -16.04 -11.12
CA ARG A 273 -16.78 -15.60 -12.25
C ARG A 273 -15.95 -15.10 -13.41
N GLY A 274 -14.83 -14.44 -13.13
CA GLY A 274 -14.10 -13.69 -14.14
C GLY A 274 -14.89 -12.46 -14.63
N ASP A 275 -14.48 -11.91 -15.75
CA ASP A 275 -15.11 -10.80 -16.46
C ASP A 275 -14.92 -10.97 -17.98
N GLU A 276 -15.35 -10.03 -18.81
CA GLU A 276 -15.23 -10.11 -20.27
C GLU A 276 -13.78 -10.26 -20.77
N HIS A 277 -12.81 -9.85 -19.95
CA HIS A 277 -11.39 -9.83 -20.29
C HIS A 277 -10.56 -10.88 -19.52
N ARG A 278 -11.15 -11.53 -18.53
CA ARG A 278 -10.49 -12.49 -17.65
C ARG A 278 -11.36 -13.71 -17.42
N ASN A 279 -10.83 -14.87 -17.75
CA ASN A 279 -11.47 -16.15 -17.42
C ASN A 279 -11.56 -16.31 -15.89
N GLY A 280 -12.65 -16.94 -15.43
CA GLY A 280 -12.80 -17.30 -14.02
C GLY A 280 -11.68 -18.23 -13.56
N MET A 281 -11.23 -18.03 -12.32
CA MET A 281 -10.17 -18.83 -11.71
C MET A 281 -10.73 -20.05 -10.99
N GLN A 282 -9.98 -21.15 -10.99
CA GLN A 282 -10.28 -22.30 -10.14
C GLN A 282 -10.05 -21.96 -8.65
N GLN A 283 -10.76 -22.67 -7.77
CA GLN A 283 -10.75 -22.40 -6.31
C GLN A 283 -9.33 -22.34 -5.72
N GLU A 284 -8.47 -23.31 -6.07
CA GLU A 284 -7.09 -23.35 -5.58
C GLU A 284 -6.26 -22.13 -6.05
N GLN A 285 -6.45 -21.73 -7.30
CA GLN A 285 -5.76 -20.56 -7.87
C GLN A 285 -6.23 -19.26 -7.21
N SER A 286 -7.54 -19.11 -6.98
CA SER A 286 -8.13 -17.98 -6.27
C SER A 286 -7.60 -17.89 -4.84
N ALA A 287 -7.57 -19.02 -4.12
CA ALA A 287 -7.03 -19.05 -2.75
C ALA A 287 -5.56 -18.64 -2.69
N ARG A 288 -4.72 -19.14 -3.59
CA ARG A 288 -3.29 -18.75 -3.69
C ARG A 288 -3.11 -17.28 -4.06
N ALA A 289 -3.97 -16.74 -4.94
CA ALA A 289 -3.92 -15.33 -5.31
C ALA A 289 -4.30 -14.43 -4.12
N LEU A 290 -5.37 -14.75 -3.40
CA LEU A 290 -5.80 -14.05 -2.20
C LEU A 290 -4.73 -14.11 -1.09
N ASP A 291 -4.11 -15.28 -0.89
CA ASP A 291 -3.04 -15.45 0.11
C ASP A 291 -1.84 -14.53 -0.16
N ARG A 292 -1.40 -14.41 -1.41
CA ARG A 292 -0.31 -13.49 -1.80
C ARG A 292 -0.60 -12.04 -1.46
N TYR A 293 -1.86 -11.65 -1.45
CA TYR A 293 -2.32 -10.29 -1.12
C TYR A 293 -2.74 -10.13 0.34
N GLY A 294 -2.51 -11.16 1.19
CA GLY A 294 -2.91 -11.15 2.59
C GLY A 294 -4.43 -11.10 2.79
N LEU A 295 -5.19 -11.67 1.85
CA LEU A 295 -6.64 -11.66 1.82
C LEU A 295 -7.26 -13.06 2.02
N ALA A 296 -6.45 -14.08 2.34
CA ALA A 296 -6.94 -15.45 2.52
C ALA A 296 -8.06 -15.53 3.58
N GLY A 297 -7.91 -14.85 4.71
CA GLY A 297 -8.92 -14.81 5.77
C GLY A 297 -10.20 -14.03 5.43
N ALA A 298 -10.22 -13.29 4.31
CA ALA A 298 -11.35 -12.50 3.85
C ALA A 298 -12.00 -13.09 2.57
N SER A 299 -11.62 -14.29 2.14
CA SER A 299 -12.06 -14.89 0.87
C SER A 299 -13.58 -14.97 0.73
N GLU A 300 -14.29 -15.29 1.81
CA GLU A 300 -15.76 -15.40 1.87
C GLU A 300 -16.46 -14.10 2.32
N GLN A 301 -15.69 -13.02 2.53
CA GLN A 301 -16.27 -11.73 2.87
C GLN A 301 -16.69 -11.00 1.59
N LYS A 302 -17.77 -10.22 1.70
CA LYS A 302 -18.22 -9.36 0.62
C LYS A 302 -17.29 -8.17 0.47
N PHE A 303 -17.08 -7.71 -0.77
CA PHE A 303 -16.16 -6.63 -1.07
C PHE A 303 -16.42 -5.37 -0.24
N GLU A 304 -17.69 -4.96 -0.09
CA GLU A 304 -18.09 -3.79 0.68
C GLU A 304 -17.85 -3.91 2.20
N SER A 305 -17.66 -5.12 2.72
CA SER A 305 -17.38 -5.34 4.16
C SER A 305 -15.90 -5.31 4.51
N LEU A 306 -15.03 -5.20 3.51
CA LEU A 306 -13.58 -5.15 3.68
C LEU A 306 -13.13 -3.78 4.21
N SER A 307 -12.01 -3.75 4.93
CA SER A 307 -11.34 -2.48 5.22
C SER A 307 -10.82 -1.81 3.94
N GLY A 308 -10.62 -0.49 3.96
CA GLY A 308 -10.10 0.25 2.80
C GLY A 308 -8.81 -0.34 2.24
N GLY A 309 -7.86 -0.72 3.11
CA GLY A 309 -6.62 -1.38 2.69
C GLY A 309 -6.82 -2.77 2.08
N GLN A 310 -7.79 -3.54 2.56
CA GLN A 310 -8.13 -4.83 1.95
C GLN A 310 -8.78 -4.64 0.59
N GLN A 311 -9.67 -3.65 0.44
CA GLN A 311 -10.28 -3.29 -0.84
C GLN A 311 -9.22 -2.86 -1.86
N ALA A 312 -8.30 -1.99 -1.47
CA ALA A 312 -7.20 -1.53 -2.33
C ALA A 312 -6.32 -2.70 -2.78
N ARG A 313 -5.90 -3.59 -1.88
CA ARG A 313 -5.13 -4.80 -2.23
C ARG A 313 -5.88 -5.71 -3.19
N PHE A 314 -7.19 -5.88 -3.00
CA PHE A 314 -7.99 -6.70 -3.90
C PHE A 314 -8.12 -6.07 -5.29
N GLN A 315 -8.29 -4.75 -5.40
CA GLN A 315 -8.31 -4.04 -6.67
C GLN A 315 -6.97 -4.17 -7.40
N ILE A 316 -5.83 -4.07 -6.70
CA ILE A 316 -4.51 -4.31 -7.30
C ILE A 316 -4.37 -5.76 -7.78
N LEU A 317 -4.93 -6.74 -7.06
CA LEU A 317 -5.00 -8.12 -7.53
C LEU A 317 -5.83 -8.22 -8.83
N LEU A 318 -6.97 -7.54 -8.93
CA LEU A 318 -7.76 -7.52 -10.17
C LEU A 318 -6.97 -6.88 -11.33
N LEU A 319 -6.21 -5.81 -11.08
CA LEU A 319 -5.30 -5.23 -12.08
C LEU A 319 -4.19 -6.21 -12.50
N GLU A 320 -3.60 -6.96 -11.57
CA GLU A 320 -2.63 -8.03 -11.90
C GLU A 320 -3.23 -9.05 -12.86
N LEU A 321 -4.47 -9.45 -12.58
CA LEU A 321 -5.16 -10.51 -13.35
C LEU A 321 -5.72 -10.02 -14.69
N SER A 322 -5.92 -8.73 -14.86
CA SER A 322 -6.49 -8.12 -16.08
C SER A 322 -5.53 -8.15 -17.27
N GLY A 323 -4.22 -8.24 -17.02
CA GLY A 323 -3.21 -8.16 -18.07
C GLY A 323 -3.07 -6.76 -18.66
N ALA A 324 -3.34 -5.71 -17.86
CA ALA A 324 -3.14 -4.32 -18.24
C ALA A 324 -1.70 -4.05 -18.67
N THR A 325 -1.51 -3.21 -19.69
CA THR A 325 -0.21 -2.77 -20.17
C THR A 325 0.03 -1.27 -19.93
N LEU A 326 -1.03 -0.55 -19.59
CA LEU A 326 -1.01 0.82 -19.10
C LEU A 326 -1.73 0.86 -17.74
N LEU A 327 -1.03 1.18 -16.68
CA LEU A 327 -1.62 1.35 -15.35
C LEU A 327 -1.94 2.83 -15.12
N LEU A 328 -3.19 3.11 -14.82
CA LEU A 328 -3.72 4.42 -14.48
C LEU A 328 -4.12 4.38 -13.00
N LEU A 329 -3.27 4.94 -12.14
CA LEU A 329 -3.39 4.82 -10.70
C LEU A 329 -3.77 6.18 -10.09
N ASP A 330 -4.94 6.25 -9.45
CA ASP A 330 -5.41 7.48 -8.78
C ASP A 330 -5.29 7.31 -7.26
N GLU A 331 -4.28 7.94 -6.65
CA GLU A 331 -3.88 7.86 -5.23
C GLU A 331 -3.75 6.41 -4.72
N PRO A 332 -2.89 5.58 -5.34
CA PRO A 332 -2.85 4.15 -5.07
C PRO A 332 -2.35 3.79 -3.67
N THR A 333 -1.69 4.71 -2.98
CA THR A 333 -1.12 4.49 -1.64
C THR A 333 -2.00 4.99 -0.50
N ASP A 334 -3.05 5.79 -0.76
CA ASP A 334 -3.85 6.45 0.28
C ASP A 334 -4.49 5.49 1.30
N ASN A 335 -4.85 4.28 0.87
CA ASN A 335 -5.51 3.28 1.71
C ASN A 335 -4.63 2.05 1.99
N LEU A 336 -3.35 2.10 1.63
CA LEU A 336 -2.42 1.01 1.86
C LEU A 336 -1.62 1.23 3.15
N ASP A 337 -1.46 0.17 3.94
CA ASP A 337 -0.46 0.16 5.00
C ASP A 337 0.96 0.20 4.42
N LEU A 338 1.94 0.50 5.25
CA LEU A 338 3.34 0.66 4.83
C LEU A 338 3.88 -0.55 4.06
N GLU A 339 3.55 -1.77 4.52
CA GLU A 339 4.03 -3.02 3.90
C GLU A 339 3.39 -3.24 2.52
N SER A 340 2.10 -2.93 2.38
CA SER A 340 1.38 -3.01 1.10
C SER A 340 1.83 -1.94 0.11
N ALA A 341 2.11 -0.71 0.57
CA ALA A 341 2.66 0.35 -0.27
C ALA A 341 4.05 -0.03 -0.82
N GLU A 342 4.94 -0.56 0.02
CA GLU A 342 6.24 -1.07 -0.42
C GLU A 342 6.11 -2.27 -1.37
N ALA A 343 5.11 -3.14 -1.17
CA ALA A 343 4.85 -4.25 -2.08
C ALA A 343 4.37 -3.76 -3.45
N LEU A 344 3.54 -2.72 -3.49
CA LEU A 344 3.10 -2.06 -4.73
C LEU A 344 4.30 -1.43 -5.45
N GLU A 345 5.14 -0.67 -4.75
CA GLU A 345 6.34 -0.06 -5.34
C GLU A 345 7.24 -1.11 -6.00
N ARG A 346 7.55 -2.20 -5.29
CA ARG A 346 8.33 -3.32 -5.85
C ARG A 346 7.66 -3.97 -7.07
N ALA A 347 6.32 -4.07 -7.08
CA ALA A 347 5.58 -4.63 -8.20
C ALA A 347 5.60 -3.69 -9.42
N LEU A 348 5.54 -2.37 -9.20
CA LEU A 348 5.66 -1.36 -10.25
C LEU A 348 7.07 -1.30 -10.82
N ASP A 349 8.11 -1.51 -9.99
CA ASP A 349 9.49 -1.61 -10.45
C ASP A 349 9.73 -2.79 -11.41
N ALA A 350 9.00 -3.87 -11.21
CA ALA A 350 9.06 -5.06 -12.06
C ALA A 350 8.06 -5.03 -13.24
N PHE A 351 7.21 -4.01 -13.32
CA PHE A 351 6.15 -3.93 -14.32
C PHE A 351 6.70 -3.58 -15.70
N GLU A 352 6.45 -4.46 -16.68
CA GLU A 352 6.86 -4.26 -18.08
C GLU A 352 5.75 -3.54 -18.88
N GLY A 353 5.42 -2.31 -18.51
CA GLY A 353 4.39 -1.49 -19.13
C GLY A 353 4.54 -0.03 -18.75
N THR A 354 3.57 0.79 -19.13
CA THR A 354 3.55 2.22 -18.82
C THR A 354 2.71 2.50 -17.59
N VAL A 355 3.14 3.40 -16.72
CA VAL A 355 2.46 3.76 -15.48
C VAL A 355 2.20 5.27 -15.46
N LEU A 356 0.96 5.66 -15.22
CA LEU A 356 0.58 7.03 -14.85
C LEU A 356 -0.04 6.98 -13.46
N ALA A 357 0.54 7.68 -12.51
CA ALA A 357 0.03 7.73 -11.15
C ALA A 357 -0.21 9.17 -10.69
N VAL A 358 -1.44 9.49 -10.34
CA VAL A 358 -1.76 10.66 -9.52
C VAL A 358 -1.38 10.32 -8.09
N THR A 359 -0.59 11.15 -7.44
CA THR A 359 -0.22 10.91 -6.05
C THR A 359 0.12 12.19 -5.30
N HIS A 360 -0.19 12.19 -4.03
CA HIS A 360 0.29 13.14 -3.02
C HIS A 360 1.29 12.48 -2.05
N ASP A 361 1.67 11.23 -2.29
CA ASP A 361 2.72 10.53 -1.56
C ASP A 361 4.11 10.91 -2.13
N ARG A 362 4.85 11.73 -1.39
CA ARG A 362 6.19 12.17 -1.75
C ARG A 362 7.22 11.03 -1.78
N TRP A 363 6.97 9.97 -1.04
CA TRP A 363 7.84 8.80 -1.04
C TRP A 363 7.61 7.94 -2.29
N PHE A 364 6.35 7.68 -2.59
CA PHE A 364 5.95 6.96 -3.80
C PHE A 364 6.39 7.67 -5.07
N SER A 365 6.33 9.02 -5.10
CA SER A 365 6.77 9.81 -6.26
C SER A 365 8.22 9.60 -6.66
N ARG A 366 9.09 9.12 -5.74
CA ARG A 366 10.50 8.81 -6.03
C ARG A 366 10.69 7.62 -6.98
N THR A 367 9.64 6.83 -7.21
CA THR A 367 9.65 5.71 -8.16
C THR A 367 9.31 6.14 -9.59
N MET A 368 8.99 7.41 -9.82
CA MET A 368 8.60 7.97 -11.11
C MET A 368 9.81 8.51 -11.87
N ASP A 369 9.78 8.37 -13.21
CA ASP A 369 10.86 8.80 -14.10
C ASP A 369 10.74 10.30 -14.46
N ARG A 370 9.50 10.79 -14.62
CA ARG A 370 9.16 12.21 -14.88
C ARG A 370 7.77 12.56 -14.38
N PHE A 371 7.42 13.84 -14.46
CA PHE A 371 6.18 14.35 -13.90
C PHE A 371 5.41 15.20 -14.89
N ILE A 372 4.09 15.08 -14.84
CA ILE A 372 3.14 15.96 -15.51
C ILE A 372 2.47 16.79 -14.42
N VAL A 373 2.65 18.10 -14.48
CA VAL A 373 2.18 19.03 -13.44
C VAL A 373 0.97 19.81 -13.95
N PHE A 374 -0.17 19.59 -13.32
CA PHE A 374 -1.42 20.30 -13.54
C PHE A 374 -1.42 21.57 -12.69
N GLY A 375 -1.08 22.70 -13.32
CA GLY A 375 -0.92 23.98 -12.65
C GLY A 375 -2.24 24.57 -12.14
N GLY A 376 -2.17 25.38 -11.11
CA GLY A 376 -3.30 26.16 -10.60
C GLY A 376 -3.82 27.23 -11.58
N ASP A 377 -3.06 27.53 -12.62
CA ASP A 377 -3.39 28.41 -13.75
C ASP A 377 -4.05 27.70 -14.93
N SER A 378 -4.47 26.45 -14.73
CA SER A 378 -5.05 25.55 -15.75
C SER A 378 -4.06 25.12 -16.84
N THR A 379 -2.75 25.32 -16.69
CA THR A 379 -1.75 24.83 -17.64
C THR A 379 -1.25 23.43 -17.25
N VAL A 380 -0.77 22.66 -18.23
CA VAL A 380 -0.08 21.41 -18.03
C VAL A 380 1.38 21.54 -18.44
N ARG A 381 2.29 21.09 -17.62
CA ARG A 381 3.73 21.20 -17.84
C ARG A 381 4.42 19.87 -17.51
N GLU A 382 5.49 19.58 -18.22
CA GLU A 382 6.37 18.46 -17.93
C GLU A 382 7.51 18.90 -17.01
N SER A 383 7.96 18.00 -16.13
CA SER A 383 9.09 18.22 -15.22
C SER A 383 9.82 16.92 -14.94
N ASP A 384 11.14 16.98 -14.84
CA ASP A 384 11.98 15.85 -14.43
C ASP A 384 12.01 15.68 -12.90
N GLU A 385 11.59 16.69 -12.16
CA GLU A 385 11.52 16.67 -10.70
C GLU A 385 10.08 16.90 -10.21
N PRO A 386 9.70 16.34 -9.03
CA PRO A 386 8.37 16.54 -8.49
C PRO A 386 8.16 18.00 -8.06
N VAL A 387 7.14 18.65 -8.60
CA VAL A 387 6.75 20.02 -8.28
C VAL A 387 5.49 20.00 -7.41
N TRP A 388 5.60 20.47 -6.18
CA TRP A 388 4.53 20.42 -5.18
C TRP A 388 3.93 21.79 -4.82
N ASP A 389 4.61 22.89 -5.14
CA ASP A 389 4.28 24.23 -4.65
C ASP A 389 3.46 25.05 -5.66
N GLU A 390 2.60 24.39 -6.43
CA GLU A 390 1.68 25.07 -7.34
C GLU A 390 0.68 25.92 -6.52
N LYS A 391 0.79 27.23 -6.66
CA LYS A 391 -0.17 28.17 -6.04
C LYS A 391 -1.53 27.95 -6.69
N ARG A 392 -2.55 27.64 -5.90
CA ARG A 392 -3.93 27.65 -6.39
C ARG A 392 -4.23 29.02 -7.00
N ALA A 393 -4.71 29.03 -8.24
CA ALA A 393 -5.30 30.25 -8.77
C ALA A 393 -6.44 30.67 -7.82
N LYS A 394 -6.40 31.89 -7.35
CA LYS A 394 -7.54 32.47 -6.61
C LYS A 394 -8.72 32.47 -7.58
N ARG A 395 -9.73 31.66 -7.32
CA ARG A 395 -11.05 31.78 -7.94
C ARG A 395 -11.77 32.98 -7.38
#